data_860e2d0cf2363fb45351de8494231485
#
_entry.id   860e2d0cf2363fb45351de8494231485
#
_cell.length_a   1.000
_cell.length_b   1.000
_cell.length_c   1.000
_cell.angle_alpha   90.00
_cell.angle_beta   90.00
_cell.angle_gamma   90.00
#
_symmetry.space_group_name_H-M   'P 1'
#
loop_
_entity.id
_entity.type
_entity.pdbx_description
1 polymer ?
#
loop_
_entity_poly.entity_id
_entity_poly.type
_entity_poly.pdbx_seq_one_letter_code
_entity_poly.pdbx_strand_id
1 'polypeptide(L)'
;HHAAAGGMSATAADMARWMRMHLNGGELDGVRILPAAVSLAMREVMFRNADGVSGIAHGFYTENFGRYNAWGHGGATLYFHSSMVLLPQTGIGVFVSANTGSARAAVRDVVRAIVEHLLPDARTGVVSAALDAAALARYAGTYRSNRRPYSTAEKLVSGLTTEINVAAAGDGSLRITGGDETQRWLPIGPDLFQLADGNARLQFLNDAAGVPTRFVSGHGIAINERVGPLQTVAALSGLLAVAVLIGLVRMFTGWRRARRSTDPRPGLRWIKLLLRVSALAWIVCTGALVVAVVGMAGEGSNVVFTYPSQALLVALGMCVLVAVLTTFEVLALWPVWRGEWRIGPKLRYTLGVLLLALTVGVMCSWNMVACLLYTSDAADE
;
A
#
# COMPACT_ATOMS: atom_id res chain seq x y z
N HIS A 1 13.57 16.79 -7.73
CA HIS A 1 13.36 16.78 -6.30
C HIS A 1 13.96 15.55 -5.55
N HIS A 2 14.53 14.56 -6.26
CA HIS A 2 15.15 13.37 -5.63
C HIS A 2 16.68 13.34 -5.76
N ALA A 3 17.33 14.48 -6.02
CA ALA A 3 18.76 14.55 -6.28
C ALA A 3 19.62 14.05 -5.10
N ALA A 4 19.17 14.27 -3.85
CA ALA A 4 19.89 13.82 -2.66
C ALA A 4 19.77 12.30 -2.43
N ALA A 5 18.67 11.69 -2.85
CA ALA A 5 18.39 10.26 -2.66
C ALA A 5 18.17 9.58 -4.02
N GLY A 6 19.23 9.29 -4.75
CA GLY A 6 19.16 8.60 -6.05
C GLY A 6 19.77 9.37 -7.23
N GLY A 7 20.34 10.55 -6.99
CA GLY A 7 20.99 11.36 -8.05
C GLY A 7 22.45 11.03 -8.30
N MET A 8 23.09 10.20 -7.47
CA MET A 8 24.48 9.82 -7.65
C MET A 8 24.60 8.67 -8.67
N SER A 9 25.48 8.83 -9.62
CA SER A 9 25.88 7.79 -10.56
C SER A 9 27.28 7.26 -10.23
N ALA A 10 27.45 5.94 -10.30
CA ALA A 10 28.72 5.27 -10.07
C ALA A 10 28.88 4.09 -11.05
N THR A 11 30.10 3.74 -11.38
CA THR A 11 30.39 2.54 -12.16
C THR A 11 30.44 1.30 -11.25
N ALA A 12 30.33 0.10 -11.83
CA ALA A 12 30.53 -1.14 -11.09
C ALA A 12 31.94 -1.22 -10.47
N ALA A 13 32.96 -0.64 -11.13
CA ALA A 13 34.31 -0.57 -10.60
C ALA A 13 34.41 0.34 -9.37
N ASP A 14 33.74 1.50 -9.38
CA ASP A 14 33.68 2.38 -8.20
C ASP A 14 32.98 1.71 -7.04
N MET A 15 31.87 1.01 -7.30
CA MET A 15 31.16 0.23 -6.27
C MET A 15 32.03 -0.90 -5.73
N ALA A 16 32.82 -1.58 -6.56
CA ALA A 16 33.76 -2.59 -6.10
C ALA A 16 34.84 -2.00 -5.17
N ARG A 17 35.39 -0.83 -5.50
CA ARG A 17 36.34 -0.11 -4.62
C ARG A 17 35.69 0.28 -3.29
N TRP A 18 34.47 0.79 -3.34
CA TRP A 18 33.71 1.17 -2.15
C TRP A 18 33.43 -0.06 -1.26
N MET A 19 33.01 -1.18 -1.84
CA MET A 19 32.79 -2.44 -1.11
C MET A 19 34.09 -2.95 -0.47
N ARG A 20 35.21 -2.93 -1.22
CA ARG A 20 36.52 -3.33 -0.69
C ARG A 20 36.93 -2.50 0.51
N MET A 21 36.73 -1.19 0.45
CA MET A 21 37.01 -0.28 1.59
C MET A 21 36.26 -0.71 2.84
N HIS A 22 34.95 -0.99 2.70
CA HIS A 22 34.14 -1.45 3.83
C HIS A 22 34.53 -2.86 4.33
N LEU A 23 34.82 -3.80 3.42
CA LEU A 23 35.25 -5.16 3.78
C LEU A 23 36.60 -5.15 4.51
N ASN A 24 37.49 -4.24 4.15
CA ASN A 24 38.83 -4.07 4.75
C ASN A 24 38.83 -3.13 5.99
N GLY A 25 37.67 -2.94 6.64
CA GLY A 25 37.59 -2.16 7.88
C GLY A 25 37.92 -0.68 7.71
N GLY A 26 37.59 -0.09 6.55
CA GLY A 26 37.78 1.32 6.26
C GLY A 26 39.08 1.66 5.53
N GLU A 27 39.78 0.67 4.97
CA GLU A 27 41.05 0.85 4.23
C GLU A 27 40.89 0.45 2.76
N LEU A 28 41.45 1.22 1.86
CA LEU A 28 41.48 0.96 0.41
C LEU A 28 42.89 1.21 -0.13
N ASP A 29 43.49 0.20 -0.76
CA ASP A 29 44.80 0.26 -1.43
C ASP A 29 45.89 0.83 -0.53
N GLY A 30 45.91 0.45 0.79
CA GLY A 30 46.85 0.91 1.77
C GLY A 30 46.56 2.28 2.40
N VAL A 31 45.49 2.94 1.98
CA VAL A 31 45.04 4.24 2.51
C VAL A 31 43.85 4.06 3.43
N ARG A 32 43.97 4.59 4.66
CA ARG A 32 42.86 4.60 5.61
C ARG A 32 41.88 5.71 5.26
N ILE A 33 40.72 5.31 4.78
CA ILE A 33 39.61 6.21 4.40
C ILE A 33 38.68 6.48 5.60
N LEU A 34 38.41 5.43 6.39
CA LEU A 34 37.61 5.53 7.62
C LEU A 34 38.39 4.98 8.79
N PRO A 35 38.36 5.61 9.98
CA PRO A 35 38.88 5.00 11.20
C PRO A 35 38.26 3.60 11.40
N ALA A 36 39.03 2.64 11.86
CA ALA A 36 38.57 1.26 12.06
C ALA A 36 37.37 1.18 13.00
N ALA A 37 37.35 1.99 14.07
CA ALA A 37 36.22 2.08 14.99
C ALA A 37 34.92 2.57 14.28
N VAL A 38 35.03 3.56 13.39
CA VAL A 38 33.90 4.06 12.62
C VAL A 38 33.37 2.99 11.64
N SER A 39 34.28 2.27 10.96
CA SER A 39 33.92 1.17 10.07
C SER A 39 33.18 0.05 10.81
N LEU A 40 33.53 -0.25 12.04
CA LEU A 40 32.80 -1.21 12.88
C LEU A 40 31.46 -0.65 13.33
N ALA A 41 31.43 0.58 13.84
CA ALA A 41 30.18 1.23 14.29
C ALA A 41 29.14 1.33 13.17
N MET A 42 29.58 1.55 11.92
CA MET A 42 28.66 1.57 10.76
C MET A 42 27.89 0.26 10.54
N ARG A 43 28.34 -0.84 11.10
CA ARG A 43 27.69 -2.17 11.00
C ARG A 43 26.83 -2.51 12.22
N GLU A 44 26.88 -1.71 13.27
CA GLU A 44 26.04 -1.91 14.45
C GLU A 44 24.59 -1.60 14.11
N VAL A 45 23.69 -2.49 14.55
CA VAL A 45 22.27 -2.31 14.35
C VAL A 45 21.75 -1.23 15.28
N MET A 46 21.33 -0.12 14.71
CA MET A 46 20.77 1.02 15.43
C MET A 46 19.30 0.83 15.77
N PHE A 47 18.57 0.15 14.90
CA PHE A 47 17.13 0.05 15.02
C PHE A 47 16.58 -1.25 14.40
N ARG A 48 15.61 -1.85 15.07
CA ARG A 48 14.77 -2.94 14.57
C ARG A 48 13.32 -2.69 14.94
N ASN A 49 12.43 -2.98 14.04
CA ASN A 49 11.00 -2.97 14.33
C ASN A 49 10.52 -4.25 15.06
N ALA A 50 11.30 -5.33 14.96
CA ALA A 50 11.07 -6.60 15.67
C ALA A 50 12.35 -7.43 15.71
N ASP A 51 12.52 -8.26 16.73
CA ASP A 51 13.79 -8.98 16.98
C ASP A 51 14.06 -10.09 15.94
N GLY A 52 13.02 -10.68 15.37
CA GLY A 52 13.15 -11.78 14.41
C GLY A 52 13.46 -11.36 12.97
N VAL A 53 13.50 -10.06 12.68
CA VAL A 53 13.70 -9.52 11.32
C VAL A 53 14.98 -8.71 11.21
N SER A 54 15.33 -8.36 9.96
CA SER A 54 16.44 -7.48 9.65
C SER A 54 16.35 -6.12 10.36
N GLY A 55 17.49 -5.51 10.61
CA GLY A 55 17.61 -4.19 11.23
C GLY A 55 18.27 -3.18 10.31
N ILE A 56 18.30 -1.94 10.78
CA ILE A 56 18.96 -0.81 10.12
C ILE A 56 20.23 -0.49 10.90
N ALA A 57 21.34 -0.41 10.18
CA ALA A 57 22.62 0.10 10.65
C ALA A 57 22.86 1.49 10.04
N HIS A 58 24.10 2.02 10.14
CA HIS A 58 24.43 3.33 9.57
C HIS A 58 24.56 3.28 8.05
N GLY A 59 23.43 3.55 7.34
CA GLY A 59 23.35 3.51 5.88
C GLY A 59 23.26 2.11 5.28
N PHE A 60 23.11 1.07 6.10
CA PHE A 60 22.94 -0.31 5.65
C PHE A 60 21.71 -0.95 6.26
N TYR A 61 21.16 -1.94 5.54
CA TYR A 61 20.24 -2.93 6.10
C TYR A 61 21.05 -4.17 6.49
N THR A 62 20.63 -4.84 7.56
CA THR A 62 21.19 -6.16 7.86
C THR A 62 20.39 -7.23 7.12
N GLU A 63 21.10 -8.25 6.67
CA GLU A 63 20.54 -9.43 6.03
C GLU A 63 21.22 -10.68 6.58
N ASN A 64 20.57 -11.84 6.46
CA ASN A 64 21.15 -13.11 6.86
C ASN A 64 21.18 -14.05 5.65
N PHE A 65 22.33 -14.62 5.39
CA PHE A 65 22.51 -15.70 4.42
C PHE A 65 22.98 -16.96 5.18
N GLY A 66 22.00 -17.77 5.57
CA GLY A 66 22.29 -18.90 6.45
C GLY A 66 22.91 -18.46 7.78
N ARG A 67 24.14 -18.90 8.04
CA ARG A 67 24.92 -18.49 9.22
C ARG A 67 25.64 -17.16 9.06
N TYR A 68 25.68 -16.59 7.86
CA TYR A 68 26.44 -15.37 7.59
C TYR A 68 25.57 -14.13 7.78
N ASN A 69 26.07 -13.21 8.60
CA ASN A 69 25.49 -11.89 8.70
C ASN A 69 26.01 -11.03 7.55
N ALA A 70 25.10 -10.33 6.92
CA ALA A 70 25.39 -9.45 5.78
C ALA A 70 24.86 -8.04 6.05
N TRP A 71 25.48 -7.08 5.39
CA TRP A 71 25.05 -5.68 5.35
C TRP A 71 24.87 -5.28 3.90
N GLY A 72 23.76 -4.67 3.57
CA GLY A 72 23.46 -4.31 2.21
C GLY A 72 22.68 -3.02 2.09
N HIS A 73 22.51 -2.59 0.88
CA HIS A 73 21.59 -1.53 0.51
C HIS A 73 21.11 -1.71 -0.93
N GLY A 74 19.85 -1.41 -1.17
CA GLY A 74 19.28 -1.40 -2.52
C GLY A 74 19.10 0.01 -3.03
N GLY A 75 19.12 0.18 -4.35
CA GLY A 75 18.74 1.39 -5.04
C GLY A 75 17.56 1.13 -5.97
N ALA A 76 16.61 2.06 -6.03
CA ALA A 76 15.49 1.99 -6.94
C ALA A 76 15.10 3.39 -7.42
N THR A 77 15.20 3.62 -8.71
CA THR A 77 14.56 4.72 -9.41
C THR A 77 13.52 4.15 -10.37
N LEU A 78 12.91 4.97 -11.21
CA LEU A 78 11.90 4.51 -12.17
C LEU A 78 12.41 3.43 -13.13
N TYR A 79 13.67 3.57 -13.57
CA TYR A 79 14.26 2.73 -14.61
C TYR A 79 15.58 2.10 -14.22
N PHE A 80 16.02 2.25 -12.96
CA PHE A 80 17.29 1.73 -12.52
C PHE A 80 17.15 1.08 -11.15
N HIS A 81 17.53 -0.19 -11.05
CA HIS A 81 17.53 -0.94 -9.82
C HIS A 81 18.93 -1.46 -9.50
N SER A 82 19.32 -1.42 -8.25
CA SER A 82 20.58 -1.97 -7.79
C SER A 82 20.41 -2.69 -6.46
N SER A 83 21.27 -3.66 -6.20
CA SER A 83 21.36 -4.37 -4.94
C SER A 83 22.83 -4.61 -4.63
N MET A 84 23.22 -4.37 -3.37
CA MET A 84 24.56 -4.56 -2.89
C MET A 84 24.50 -5.29 -1.56
N VAL A 85 25.41 -6.27 -1.39
CA VAL A 85 25.56 -7.04 -0.16
C VAL A 85 27.04 -7.16 0.19
N LEU A 86 27.38 -6.98 1.45
CA LEU A 86 28.69 -7.18 2.03
C LEU A 86 28.62 -8.31 3.07
N LEU A 87 29.53 -9.28 2.98
CA LEU A 87 29.71 -10.37 3.94
C LEU A 87 31.13 -10.26 4.54
N PRO A 88 31.36 -9.42 5.55
CA PRO A 88 32.69 -9.18 6.09
C PRO A 88 33.38 -10.43 6.65
N GLN A 89 32.61 -11.40 7.15
CA GLN A 89 33.14 -12.67 7.68
C GLN A 89 33.85 -13.50 6.58
N THR A 90 33.52 -13.29 5.33
CA THR A 90 34.06 -14.04 4.17
C THR A 90 34.87 -13.17 3.23
N GLY A 91 34.89 -11.85 3.44
CA GLY A 91 35.53 -10.91 2.54
C GLY A 91 34.80 -10.73 1.18
N ILE A 92 33.55 -11.20 1.07
CA ILE A 92 32.78 -11.14 -0.17
C ILE A 92 31.88 -9.90 -0.20
N GLY A 93 31.91 -9.18 -1.32
CA GLY A 93 30.95 -8.15 -1.67
C GLY A 93 30.35 -8.42 -3.05
N VAL A 94 29.06 -8.29 -3.17
CA VAL A 94 28.32 -8.46 -4.44
C VAL A 94 27.53 -7.21 -4.74
N PHE A 95 27.67 -6.68 -5.94
CA PHE A 95 26.87 -5.57 -6.44
C PHE A 95 26.29 -5.94 -7.82
N VAL A 96 24.99 -5.73 -7.96
CA VAL A 96 24.28 -5.94 -9.22
C VAL A 96 23.41 -4.72 -9.50
N SER A 97 23.39 -4.26 -10.74
CA SER A 97 22.48 -3.21 -11.17
C SER A 97 21.90 -3.50 -12.56
N ALA A 98 20.73 -2.97 -12.82
CA ALA A 98 20.05 -3.08 -14.10
C ALA A 98 19.24 -1.81 -14.41
N ASN A 99 19.28 -1.39 -15.68
CA ASN A 99 18.64 -0.16 -16.16
C ASN A 99 17.24 -0.42 -16.74
N THR A 100 16.43 -1.21 -16.06
CA THR A 100 15.04 -1.47 -16.45
C THR A 100 14.10 -1.48 -15.25
N GLY A 101 12.89 -0.92 -15.41
CA GLY A 101 11.88 -0.84 -14.34
C GLY A 101 11.43 -2.20 -13.81
N SER A 102 11.49 -3.27 -14.61
CA SER A 102 11.11 -4.64 -14.22
C SER A 102 12.19 -5.41 -13.44
N ALA A 103 13.42 -4.88 -13.31
CA ALA A 103 14.54 -5.62 -12.73
C ALA A 103 14.59 -5.65 -11.20
N ARG A 104 13.63 -5.05 -10.50
CA ARG A 104 13.66 -4.93 -9.04
C ARG A 104 13.83 -6.27 -8.30
N ALA A 105 13.10 -7.30 -8.72
CA ALA A 105 13.25 -8.64 -8.15
C ALA A 105 14.55 -9.29 -8.65
N ALA A 106 14.83 -9.22 -9.93
CA ALA A 106 15.97 -9.87 -10.57
C ALA A 106 17.33 -9.47 -9.96
N VAL A 107 17.55 -8.18 -9.66
CA VAL A 107 18.84 -7.76 -9.07
C VAL A 107 19.06 -8.36 -7.68
N ARG A 108 18.00 -8.58 -6.89
CA ARG A 108 18.10 -9.24 -5.58
C ARG A 108 18.31 -10.74 -5.72
N ASP A 109 17.59 -11.38 -6.64
CA ASP A 109 17.69 -12.81 -6.88
C ASP A 109 19.07 -13.19 -7.43
N VAL A 110 19.65 -12.38 -8.30
CA VAL A 110 21.03 -12.57 -8.80
C VAL A 110 22.05 -12.42 -7.68
N VAL A 111 21.93 -11.39 -6.81
CA VAL A 111 22.81 -11.25 -5.62
C VAL A 111 22.72 -12.48 -4.76
N ARG A 112 21.50 -12.94 -4.43
CA ARG A 112 21.27 -14.15 -3.62
C ARG A 112 21.90 -15.38 -4.28
N ALA A 113 21.65 -15.61 -5.57
CA ALA A 113 22.18 -16.76 -6.28
C ALA A 113 23.74 -16.78 -6.29
N ILE A 114 24.38 -15.62 -6.45
CA ILE A 114 25.84 -15.51 -6.38
C ILE A 114 26.33 -15.86 -4.97
N VAL A 115 25.73 -15.30 -3.93
CA VAL A 115 26.13 -15.58 -2.54
C VAL A 115 25.95 -17.07 -2.19
N GLU A 116 24.81 -17.66 -2.56
CA GLU A 116 24.52 -19.08 -2.32
C GLU A 116 25.41 -20.04 -3.13
N HIS A 117 25.88 -19.59 -4.32
CA HIS A 117 26.84 -20.36 -5.12
C HIS A 117 28.24 -20.34 -4.51
N LEU A 118 28.67 -19.17 -4.05
CA LEU A 118 29.99 -19.01 -3.43
C LEU A 118 30.08 -19.58 -2.03
N LEU A 119 28.97 -19.60 -1.30
CA LEU A 119 28.86 -20.00 0.10
C LEU A 119 27.72 -21.03 0.24
N PRO A 120 27.99 -22.36 0.13
CA PRO A 120 26.94 -23.38 0.24
C PRO A 120 26.12 -23.31 1.52
N ASP A 121 26.75 -22.91 2.64
CA ASP A 121 26.07 -22.73 3.94
C ASP A 121 25.21 -21.45 4.01
N ALA A 122 25.19 -20.63 2.98
CA ALA A 122 24.33 -19.47 2.89
C ALA A 122 22.86 -19.86 2.62
N ARG A 123 22.65 -21.06 2.11
CA ARG A 123 21.31 -21.61 1.91
C ARG A 123 20.88 -22.38 3.16
N THR A 124 19.91 -21.87 3.89
CA THR A 124 19.30 -22.60 4.99
C THR A 124 17.95 -23.17 4.54
N GLY A 125 17.81 -24.49 4.67
CA GLY A 125 16.50 -25.13 4.59
C GLY A 125 15.59 -24.57 5.69
N VAL A 126 14.33 -24.25 5.35
CA VAL A 126 13.36 -23.79 6.34
C VAL A 126 12.87 -24.97 7.14
N VAL A 127 13.20 -25.03 8.42
CA VAL A 127 12.57 -25.95 9.36
C VAL A 127 11.25 -25.32 9.81
N SER A 128 10.15 -25.77 9.21
CA SER A 128 8.82 -25.23 9.52
C SER A 128 8.36 -25.72 10.90
N ALA A 129 7.96 -24.79 11.75
CA ALA A 129 7.15 -25.09 12.93
C ALA A 129 5.72 -25.37 12.45
N ALA A 130 5.24 -26.62 12.60
CA ALA A 130 3.91 -26.96 12.12
C ALA A 130 2.84 -26.16 12.88
N LEU A 131 2.11 -25.32 12.15
CA LEU A 131 0.91 -24.63 12.65
C LEU A 131 -0.30 -25.16 11.88
N ASP A 132 -1.40 -25.36 12.59
CA ASP A 132 -2.65 -25.73 11.97
C ASP A 132 -3.32 -24.52 11.27
N ALA A 133 -4.32 -24.80 10.43
CA ALA A 133 -5.01 -23.77 9.67
C ALA A 133 -5.73 -22.76 10.58
N ALA A 134 -6.20 -23.15 11.76
CA ALA A 134 -6.87 -22.28 12.71
C ALA A 134 -5.89 -21.30 13.36
N ALA A 135 -4.69 -21.77 13.73
CA ALA A 135 -3.62 -20.93 14.24
C ALA A 135 -3.12 -19.93 13.19
N LEU A 136 -3.07 -20.35 11.91
CA LEU A 136 -2.68 -19.46 10.81
C LEU A 136 -3.77 -18.44 10.44
N ALA A 137 -5.05 -18.77 10.63
CA ALA A 137 -6.16 -17.89 10.30
C ALA A 137 -6.14 -16.56 11.08
N ARG A 138 -5.51 -16.52 12.26
CA ARG A 138 -5.38 -15.29 13.07
C ARG A 138 -4.60 -14.18 12.37
N TYR A 139 -3.67 -14.55 11.48
CA TYR A 139 -2.84 -13.60 10.72
C TYR A 139 -3.53 -13.11 9.44
N ALA A 140 -4.58 -13.81 9.01
CA ALA A 140 -5.29 -13.47 7.77
C ALA A 140 -5.94 -12.08 7.86
N GLY A 141 -5.85 -11.33 6.79
CA GLY A 141 -6.43 -9.99 6.67
C GLY A 141 -5.71 -9.14 5.63
N THR A 142 -6.17 -7.91 5.53
CA THR A 142 -5.57 -6.91 4.66
C THR A 142 -4.68 -5.97 5.47
N TYR A 143 -3.50 -5.67 4.93
CA TYR A 143 -2.49 -4.85 5.58
C TYR A 143 -2.01 -3.76 4.63
N ARG A 144 -1.47 -2.67 5.18
CA ARG A 144 -0.82 -1.59 4.42
C ARG A 144 0.42 -1.11 5.13
N SER A 145 1.43 -0.75 4.34
CA SER A 145 2.64 -0.12 4.86
C SER A 145 2.32 1.20 5.56
N ASN A 146 2.99 1.47 6.69
CA ASN A 146 2.97 2.77 7.34
C ASN A 146 3.77 3.84 6.58
N ARG A 147 4.56 3.45 5.57
CA ARG A 147 5.22 4.36 4.64
C ARG A 147 4.27 4.74 3.51
N ARG A 148 3.27 5.52 3.83
CA ARG A 148 2.23 5.98 2.89
C ARG A 148 1.78 7.40 3.24
N PRO A 149 1.21 8.15 2.30
CA PRO A 149 0.52 9.40 2.60
C PRO A 149 -0.69 9.17 3.51
N TYR A 150 -0.85 10.02 4.53
CA TYR A 150 -1.98 9.94 5.48
C TYR A 150 -3.00 11.04 5.28
N SER A 151 -2.57 12.24 4.86
CA SER A 151 -3.36 13.47 4.84
C SER A 151 -3.69 13.99 3.44
N THR A 152 -3.02 13.48 2.40
CA THR A 152 -3.17 13.97 1.02
C THR A 152 -3.96 13.01 0.14
N ALA A 153 -4.32 13.42 -1.08
CA ALA A 153 -5.04 12.60 -2.07
C ALA A 153 -4.22 11.40 -2.57
N GLU A 154 -2.87 11.43 -2.43
CA GLU A 154 -1.99 10.29 -2.71
C GLU A 154 -2.35 9.04 -1.88
N LYS A 155 -3.06 9.21 -0.76
CA LYS A 155 -3.57 8.10 0.04
C LYS A 155 -4.46 7.16 -0.79
N LEU A 156 -5.28 7.70 -1.71
CA LEU A 156 -6.07 6.88 -2.62
C LEU A 156 -5.18 6.07 -3.54
N VAL A 157 -4.23 6.71 -4.23
CA VAL A 157 -3.32 6.06 -5.18
C VAL A 157 -2.46 5.01 -4.47
N SER A 158 -1.84 5.39 -3.36
CA SER A 158 -1.04 4.50 -2.51
C SER A 158 -1.88 3.32 -2.02
N GLY A 159 -3.11 3.54 -1.56
CA GLY A 159 -3.99 2.48 -1.09
C GLY A 159 -4.36 1.47 -2.17
N LEU A 160 -4.55 1.90 -3.40
CA LEU A 160 -4.86 1.02 -4.53
C LEU A 160 -3.66 0.15 -4.94
N THR A 161 -2.42 0.62 -4.75
CA THR A 161 -1.21 -0.04 -5.25
C THR A 161 -0.42 -0.80 -4.19
N THR A 162 -0.63 -0.53 -2.89
CA THR A 162 0.21 -1.08 -1.80
C THR A 162 -0.57 -1.95 -0.82
N GLU A 163 -1.79 -2.38 -1.17
CA GLU A 163 -2.56 -3.28 -0.33
C GLU A 163 -1.93 -4.68 -0.32
N ILE A 164 -1.75 -5.24 0.87
CA ILE A 164 -1.15 -6.55 1.09
C ILE A 164 -2.20 -7.46 1.70
N ASN A 165 -2.47 -8.59 1.05
CA ASN A 165 -3.42 -9.58 1.53
C ASN A 165 -2.68 -10.78 2.11
N VAL A 166 -2.98 -11.13 3.36
CA VAL A 166 -2.45 -12.29 4.05
C VAL A 166 -3.56 -13.32 4.18
N ALA A 167 -3.31 -14.53 3.74
CA ALA A 167 -4.23 -15.66 3.83
C ALA A 167 -3.53 -16.92 4.34
N ALA A 168 -4.22 -17.69 5.16
CA ALA A 168 -3.77 -19.03 5.54
C ALA A 168 -3.93 -19.98 4.35
N ALA A 169 -2.89 -20.74 4.04
CA ALA A 169 -2.94 -21.79 3.05
C ALA A 169 -3.16 -23.16 3.72
N GLY A 170 -3.79 -24.08 3.00
CA GLY A 170 -4.10 -25.42 3.53
C GLY A 170 -2.87 -26.32 3.74
N ASP A 171 -1.69 -25.87 3.33
CA ASP A 171 -0.40 -26.55 3.46
C ASP A 171 0.42 -26.12 4.69
N GLY A 172 -0.18 -25.43 5.65
CA GLY A 172 0.51 -24.96 6.85
C GLY A 172 1.37 -23.72 6.63
N SER A 173 1.16 -22.98 5.55
CA SER A 173 1.88 -21.73 5.24
C SER A 173 0.94 -20.52 5.20
N LEU A 174 1.52 -19.33 5.19
CA LEU A 174 0.81 -18.11 4.82
C LEU A 174 1.11 -17.77 3.35
N ARG A 175 0.08 -17.35 2.63
CA ARG A 175 0.21 -16.66 1.34
C ARG A 175 0.08 -15.18 1.55
N ILE A 176 1.08 -14.43 1.13
CA ILE A 176 1.09 -12.97 1.19
C ILE A 176 1.16 -12.44 -0.22
N THR A 177 0.10 -11.74 -0.62
CA THR A 177 -0.05 -11.15 -1.95
C THR A 177 0.03 -9.63 -1.83
N GLY A 178 0.97 -9.02 -2.56
CA GLY A 178 1.12 -7.58 -2.66
C GLY A 178 1.44 -7.20 -4.11
N GLY A 179 0.60 -6.35 -4.73
CA GLY A 179 0.67 -6.13 -6.17
C GLY A 179 0.44 -7.43 -6.94
N ASP A 180 1.30 -7.71 -7.91
CA ASP A 180 1.23 -8.91 -8.76
C ASP A 180 2.01 -10.11 -8.18
N GLU A 181 2.68 -9.94 -7.04
CA GLU A 181 3.48 -10.99 -6.43
C GLU A 181 2.71 -11.71 -5.32
N THR A 182 2.74 -13.04 -5.34
CA THR A 182 2.29 -13.90 -4.23
C THR A 182 3.47 -14.68 -3.69
N GLN A 183 3.75 -14.52 -2.41
CA GLN A 183 4.84 -15.16 -1.71
C GLN A 183 4.31 -16.15 -0.69
N ARG A 184 5.02 -17.29 -0.54
CA ARG A 184 4.73 -18.33 0.44
C ARG A 184 5.66 -18.20 1.63
N TRP A 185 5.08 -18.17 2.84
CA TRP A 185 5.80 -17.94 4.09
C TRP A 185 5.54 -19.11 5.05
N LEU A 186 6.61 -19.72 5.53
CA LEU A 186 6.57 -20.87 6.44
C LEU A 186 6.79 -20.38 7.88
N PRO A 187 5.99 -20.85 8.84
CA PRO A 187 6.20 -20.54 10.24
C PRO A 187 7.50 -21.19 10.74
N ILE A 188 8.33 -20.42 11.42
CA ILE A 188 9.61 -20.88 12.01
C ILE A 188 9.69 -20.63 13.51
N GLY A 189 8.67 -20.01 14.09
CA GLY A 189 8.57 -19.73 15.52
C GLY A 189 7.29 -18.96 15.84
N PRO A 190 7.08 -18.58 17.09
CA PRO A 190 5.94 -17.75 17.48
C PRO A 190 5.91 -16.46 16.71
N ASP A 191 4.82 -16.20 15.98
CA ASP A 191 4.58 -15.00 15.16
C ASP A 191 5.69 -14.72 14.12
N LEU A 192 6.63 -15.65 13.90
CA LEU A 192 7.80 -15.51 13.03
C LEU A 192 7.73 -16.48 11.86
N PHE A 193 7.89 -15.94 10.66
CA PHE A 193 7.81 -16.66 9.38
C PHE A 193 9.05 -16.42 8.54
N GLN A 194 9.40 -17.38 7.69
CA GLN A 194 10.44 -17.26 6.69
C GLN A 194 9.87 -17.51 5.31
N LEU A 195 10.36 -16.76 4.32
CA LEU A 195 10.04 -16.97 2.91
C LEU A 195 10.46 -18.39 2.50
N ALA A 196 9.54 -19.13 1.87
CA ALA A 196 9.78 -20.55 1.52
C ALA A 196 11.00 -20.71 0.59
N ASP A 197 11.19 -19.78 -0.33
CA ASP A 197 12.27 -19.81 -1.32
C ASP A 197 13.32 -18.70 -1.04
N GLY A 198 13.64 -18.46 0.24
CA GLY A 198 14.60 -17.42 0.59
C GLY A 198 14.89 -17.27 2.07
N ASN A 199 15.76 -16.33 2.39
CA ASN A 199 16.19 -16.05 3.77
C ASN A 199 15.40 -14.90 4.43
N ALA A 200 14.50 -14.24 3.69
CA ALA A 200 13.72 -13.15 4.23
C ALA A 200 12.82 -13.63 5.38
N ARG A 201 12.77 -12.85 6.44
CA ARG A 201 11.91 -13.12 7.60
C ARG A 201 10.81 -12.09 7.72
N LEU A 202 9.71 -12.53 8.32
CA LEU A 202 8.54 -11.74 8.62
C LEU A 202 8.12 -12.03 10.05
N GLN A 203 7.85 -10.99 10.83
CA GLN A 203 7.35 -11.14 12.19
C GLN A 203 6.06 -10.35 12.36
N PHE A 204 5.04 -11.02 12.87
CA PHE A 204 3.81 -10.36 13.32
C PHE A 204 4.00 -9.74 14.70
N LEU A 205 3.36 -8.60 14.90
CA LEU A 205 3.32 -7.85 16.16
C LEU A 205 1.88 -7.84 16.64
N ASN A 206 1.70 -8.32 17.86
CA ASN A 206 0.40 -8.43 18.50
C ASN A 206 0.06 -7.16 19.28
N ASP A 207 -1.21 -6.89 19.45
CA ASP A 207 -1.71 -5.91 20.42
C ASP A 207 -1.70 -6.49 21.87
N ALA A 208 -2.19 -5.71 22.83
CA ALA A 208 -2.26 -6.11 24.23
C ALA A 208 -3.18 -7.32 24.48
N ALA A 209 -4.10 -7.61 23.56
CA ALA A 209 -4.98 -8.78 23.61
C ALA A 209 -4.38 -10.02 22.91
N GLY A 210 -3.15 -9.92 22.39
CA GLY A 210 -2.49 -11.00 21.66
C GLY A 210 -2.99 -11.19 20.23
N VAL A 211 -3.68 -10.19 19.65
CA VAL A 211 -4.17 -10.23 18.28
C VAL A 211 -3.12 -9.64 17.32
N PRO A 212 -2.76 -10.35 16.22
CA PRO A 212 -1.84 -9.81 15.22
C PRO A 212 -2.47 -8.61 14.51
N THR A 213 -1.91 -7.41 14.76
CA THR A 213 -2.39 -6.15 14.18
C THR A 213 -1.41 -5.54 13.19
N ARG A 214 -0.16 -5.96 13.21
CA ARG A 214 0.92 -5.44 12.37
C ARG A 214 1.86 -6.57 11.99
N PHE A 215 2.63 -6.38 10.93
CA PHE A 215 3.81 -7.22 10.67
C PHE A 215 4.94 -6.41 10.08
N VAL A 216 6.16 -6.91 10.28
CA VAL A 216 7.39 -6.38 9.72
C VAL A 216 8.00 -7.43 8.82
N SER A 217 8.49 -7.03 7.64
CA SER A 217 9.13 -7.95 6.68
C SER A 217 10.30 -7.27 5.95
N GLY A 218 11.08 -8.07 5.25
CA GLY A 218 12.19 -7.60 4.44
C GLY A 218 13.26 -6.92 5.30
N HIS A 219 13.68 -5.72 4.90
CA HIS A 219 14.72 -4.97 5.60
C HIS A 219 14.28 -4.33 6.93
N GLY A 220 13.09 -4.63 7.43
CA GLY A 220 12.62 -4.13 8.72
C GLY A 220 12.28 -2.64 8.79
N ILE A 221 12.27 -1.92 7.66
CA ILE A 221 12.13 -0.45 7.62
C ILE A 221 10.66 -0.03 7.80
N ALA A 222 9.73 -0.79 7.25
CA ALA A 222 8.32 -0.48 7.25
C ALA A 222 7.54 -1.48 8.10
N ILE A 223 6.54 -0.97 8.80
CA ILE A 223 5.53 -1.77 9.48
C ILE A 223 4.31 -1.83 8.56
N ASN A 224 3.78 -3.03 8.38
CA ASN A 224 2.52 -3.23 7.69
C ASN A 224 1.40 -3.34 8.72
N GLU A 225 0.46 -2.41 8.70
CA GLU A 225 -0.63 -2.29 9.65
C GLU A 225 -1.89 -2.95 9.10
N ARG A 226 -2.57 -3.75 9.92
CA ARG A 226 -3.85 -4.36 9.56
C ARG A 226 -4.89 -3.27 9.40
N VAL A 227 -5.57 -3.25 8.25
CA VAL A 227 -6.62 -2.26 7.98
C VAL A 227 -7.99 -2.79 8.35
N GLY A 228 -8.86 -1.90 8.81
CA GLY A 228 -10.24 -2.26 9.10
C GLY A 228 -11.03 -2.64 7.83
N PRO A 229 -12.11 -3.41 7.95
CA PRO A 229 -12.85 -3.93 6.80
C PRO A 229 -13.38 -2.83 5.87
N LEU A 230 -13.79 -1.68 6.39
CA LEU A 230 -14.24 -0.53 5.58
C LEU A 230 -13.10 0.28 4.95
N GLN A 231 -11.87 0.00 5.30
CA GLN A 231 -10.69 0.69 4.77
C GLN A 231 -10.02 -0.07 3.62
N THR A 232 -10.57 -1.19 3.18
CA THR A 232 -10.04 -1.98 2.07
C THR A 232 -10.49 -1.43 0.72
N VAL A 233 -9.70 -1.69 -0.33
CA VAL A 233 -10.07 -1.36 -1.72
C VAL A 233 -11.38 -2.04 -2.11
N ALA A 234 -11.57 -3.30 -1.68
CA ALA A 234 -12.79 -4.06 -1.94
C ALA A 234 -14.03 -3.38 -1.34
N ALA A 235 -13.95 -2.87 -0.11
CA ALA A 235 -15.04 -2.15 0.53
C ALA A 235 -15.38 -0.84 -0.19
N LEU A 236 -14.36 -0.05 -0.53
CA LEU A 236 -14.56 1.19 -1.29
C LEU A 236 -15.22 0.90 -2.64
N SER A 237 -14.70 -0.05 -3.39
CA SER A 237 -15.24 -0.43 -4.70
C SER A 237 -16.68 -0.97 -4.60
N GLY A 238 -16.94 -1.81 -3.60
CA GLY A 238 -18.28 -2.34 -3.34
C GLY A 238 -19.30 -1.24 -2.99
N LEU A 239 -18.92 -0.28 -2.15
CA LEU A 239 -19.77 0.85 -1.78
C LEU A 239 -20.02 1.78 -2.98
N LEU A 240 -19.03 2.05 -3.82
CA LEU A 240 -19.20 2.82 -5.04
C LEU A 240 -20.13 2.09 -6.02
N ALA A 241 -20.00 0.77 -6.17
CA ALA A 241 -20.93 -0.02 -7.00
C ALA A 241 -22.38 0.04 -6.47
N VAL A 242 -22.56 -0.04 -5.15
CA VAL A 242 -23.88 0.14 -4.51
C VAL A 242 -24.42 1.55 -4.76
N ALA A 243 -23.60 2.59 -4.68
CA ALA A 243 -24.01 3.97 -4.97
C ALA A 243 -24.46 4.13 -6.42
N VAL A 244 -23.77 3.54 -7.38
CA VAL A 244 -24.18 3.49 -8.79
C VAL A 244 -25.50 2.75 -8.96
N LEU A 245 -25.67 1.60 -8.32
CA LEU A 245 -26.93 0.83 -8.37
C LEU A 245 -28.11 1.63 -7.83
N ILE A 246 -27.92 2.32 -6.69
CA ILE A 246 -28.95 3.23 -6.14
C ILE A 246 -29.27 4.33 -7.15
N GLY A 247 -28.26 4.92 -7.79
CA GLY A 247 -28.42 5.93 -8.83
C GLY A 247 -29.26 5.42 -10.01
N LEU A 248 -28.91 4.27 -10.56
CA LEU A 248 -29.61 3.64 -11.67
C LEU A 248 -31.08 3.31 -11.32
N VAL A 249 -31.33 2.73 -10.15
CA VAL A 249 -32.71 2.43 -9.67
C VAL A 249 -33.51 3.71 -9.51
N ARG A 250 -32.95 4.78 -8.99
CA ARG A 250 -33.61 6.08 -8.83
C ARG A 250 -33.95 6.70 -10.19
N MET A 251 -33.03 6.67 -11.16
CA MET A 251 -33.27 7.17 -12.51
C MET A 251 -34.38 6.37 -13.22
N PHE A 252 -34.31 5.05 -13.21
CA PHE A 252 -35.27 4.18 -13.88
C PHE A 252 -36.69 4.27 -13.27
N THR A 253 -36.79 4.25 -11.95
CA THR A 253 -38.07 4.39 -11.26
C THR A 253 -38.62 5.80 -11.37
N GLY A 254 -37.76 6.82 -11.37
CA GLY A 254 -38.14 8.21 -11.62
C GLY A 254 -38.72 8.44 -13.03
N TRP A 255 -38.12 7.82 -14.06
CA TRP A 255 -38.56 7.90 -15.45
C TRP A 255 -39.91 7.20 -15.67
N ARG A 256 -40.11 5.99 -15.12
CA ARG A 256 -41.38 5.27 -15.17
C ARG A 256 -42.54 6.03 -14.51
N ARG A 257 -42.27 6.69 -13.36
CA ARG A 257 -43.25 7.48 -12.62
C ARG A 257 -43.55 8.80 -13.30
N ALA A 258 -42.59 9.47 -13.91
CA ALA A 258 -42.78 10.70 -14.66
C ALA A 258 -43.76 10.50 -15.84
N ARG A 259 -43.79 9.28 -16.42
CA ARG A 259 -44.75 8.94 -17.49
C ARG A 259 -46.17 8.62 -16.99
N ARG A 260 -46.34 8.41 -15.64
CA ARG A 260 -47.62 7.92 -15.09
C ARG A 260 -48.30 8.89 -14.11
N SER A 261 -47.67 9.99 -13.69
CA SER A 261 -48.26 10.83 -12.65
C SER A 261 -48.37 12.30 -13.03
N THR A 262 -49.57 12.79 -12.97
CA THR A 262 -49.96 14.19 -12.74
C THR A 262 -50.06 14.42 -11.23
N ASP A 263 -48.94 14.33 -10.47
CA ASP A 263 -48.97 14.58 -9.02
C ASP A 263 -48.74 16.07 -8.73
N PRO A 264 -49.74 16.81 -8.24
CA PRO A 264 -49.70 18.26 -8.11
C PRO A 264 -49.00 18.79 -6.83
N ARG A 265 -48.32 17.93 -6.02
CA ARG A 265 -47.79 18.32 -4.70
C ARG A 265 -46.53 19.17 -4.82
N PRO A 266 -46.56 20.51 -4.58
CA PRO A 266 -45.41 21.40 -4.80
C PRO A 266 -44.22 21.12 -3.85
N GLY A 267 -44.51 20.73 -2.61
CA GLY A 267 -43.49 20.56 -1.58
C GLY A 267 -42.48 19.42 -1.75
N LEU A 268 -42.73 18.51 -2.72
CA LEU A 268 -41.90 17.33 -2.99
C LEU A 268 -41.08 17.45 -4.28
N ARG A 269 -41.30 18.49 -5.09
CA ARG A 269 -40.61 18.65 -6.37
C ARG A 269 -39.10 18.78 -6.21
N TRP A 270 -38.64 19.55 -5.22
CA TRP A 270 -37.23 19.74 -4.98
C TRP A 270 -36.52 18.45 -4.51
N ILE A 271 -37.19 17.61 -3.67
CA ILE A 271 -36.61 16.32 -3.23
C ILE A 271 -36.50 15.38 -4.45
N LYS A 272 -37.52 15.34 -5.33
CA LYS A 272 -37.44 14.54 -6.57
C LYS A 272 -36.32 15.01 -7.50
N LEU A 273 -36.09 16.32 -7.59
CA LEU A 273 -35.00 16.90 -8.36
C LEU A 273 -33.66 16.55 -7.72
N LEU A 274 -33.51 16.75 -6.41
CA LEU A 274 -32.31 16.39 -5.65
C LEU A 274 -31.92 14.94 -5.88
N LEU A 275 -32.87 14.01 -5.77
CA LEU A 275 -32.63 12.58 -5.99
C LEU A 275 -32.16 12.25 -7.41
N ARG A 276 -32.65 12.96 -8.43
CA ARG A 276 -32.21 12.76 -9.83
C ARG A 276 -30.83 13.32 -10.08
N VAL A 277 -30.55 14.53 -9.58
CA VAL A 277 -29.25 15.18 -9.71
C VAL A 277 -28.19 14.36 -8.96
N SER A 278 -28.49 13.94 -7.75
CA SER A 278 -27.60 13.09 -6.95
C SER A 278 -27.36 11.73 -7.62
N ALA A 279 -28.40 11.10 -8.17
CA ALA A 279 -28.27 9.84 -8.89
C ALA A 279 -27.30 9.95 -10.09
N LEU A 280 -27.45 10.99 -10.90
CA LEU A 280 -26.56 11.25 -12.01
C LEU A 280 -25.14 11.57 -11.53
N ALA A 281 -25.02 12.42 -10.50
CA ALA A 281 -23.73 12.80 -9.93
C ALA A 281 -22.93 11.58 -9.40
N TRP A 282 -23.58 10.62 -8.73
CA TRP A 282 -22.94 9.39 -8.25
C TRP A 282 -22.44 8.50 -9.39
N ILE A 283 -23.22 8.36 -10.47
CA ILE A 283 -22.82 7.59 -11.66
C ILE A 283 -21.60 8.25 -12.32
N VAL A 284 -21.66 9.58 -12.52
CA VAL A 284 -20.55 10.34 -13.14
C VAL A 284 -19.32 10.35 -12.25
N CYS A 285 -19.47 10.51 -10.93
CA CYS A 285 -18.38 10.47 -9.97
C CYS A 285 -17.63 9.13 -10.03
N THR A 286 -18.36 8.01 -9.97
CA THR A 286 -17.74 6.69 -10.04
C THR A 286 -17.07 6.47 -11.40
N GLY A 287 -17.69 6.89 -12.49
CA GLY A 287 -17.09 6.85 -13.82
C GLY A 287 -15.80 7.66 -13.92
N ALA A 288 -15.80 8.88 -13.38
CA ALA A 288 -14.61 9.74 -13.35
C ALA A 288 -13.48 9.12 -12.53
N LEU A 289 -13.78 8.51 -11.37
CA LEU A 289 -12.80 7.78 -10.56
C LEU A 289 -12.19 6.60 -11.33
N VAL A 290 -13.01 5.81 -12.02
CA VAL A 290 -12.53 4.68 -12.85
C VAL A 290 -11.61 5.20 -13.95
N VAL A 291 -12.00 6.26 -14.67
CA VAL A 291 -11.17 6.87 -15.73
C VAL A 291 -9.84 7.37 -15.16
N ALA A 292 -9.87 8.04 -14.00
CA ALA A 292 -8.64 8.54 -13.35
C ALA A 292 -7.70 7.38 -12.95
N VAL A 293 -8.24 6.32 -12.34
CA VAL A 293 -7.45 5.16 -11.89
C VAL A 293 -6.89 4.38 -13.09
N VAL A 294 -7.70 4.11 -14.12
CA VAL A 294 -7.26 3.41 -15.33
C VAL A 294 -6.21 4.23 -16.08
N GLY A 295 -6.41 5.56 -16.18
CA GLY A 295 -5.43 6.46 -16.79
C GLY A 295 -4.08 6.40 -16.08
N MET A 296 -4.08 6.52 -14.75
CA MET A 296 -2.85 6.41 -13.95
C MET A 296 -2.18 5.04 -14.08
N ALA A 297 -2.94 3.95 -14.12
CA ALA A 297 -2.40 2.61 -14.32
C ALA A 297 -1.76 2.46 -15.72
N GLY A 298 -2.33 3.09 -16.75
CA GLY A 298 -1.79 3.10 -18.10
C GLY A 298 -0.49 3.88 -18.25
N GLU A 299 -0.28 4.91 -17.42
CA GLU A 299 0.97 5.70 -17.41
C GLU A 299 2.14 4.97 -16.74
N GLY A 300 1.86 3.94 -15.94
CA GLY A 300 2.88 3.18 -15.22
C GLY A 300 3.76 4.09 -14.37
N SER A 301 5.08 4.01 -14.54
CA SER A 301 6.05 4.82 -13.78
C SER A 301 5.97 6.33 -14.08
N ASN A 302 5.40 6.71 -15.24
CA ASN A 302 5.32 8.12 -15.64
C ASN A 302 4.30 8.90 -14.81
N VAL A 303 3.41 8.23 -14.09
CA VAL A 303 2.43 8.86 -13.19
C VAL A 303 3.07 9.84 -12.21
N VAL A 304 4.33 9.61 -11.82
CA VAL A 304 5.08 10.50 -10.93
C VAL A 304 5.29 11.90 -11.51
N PHE A 305 5.35 12.01 -12.85
CA PHE A 305 5.56 13.29 -13.55
C PHE A 305 4.25 13.99 -13.92
N THR A 306 3.14 13.25 -13.96
CA THR A 306 1.81 13.75 -14.38
C THR A 306 0.86 13.94 -13.21
N TYR A 307 1.27 13.54 -12.00
CA TYR A 307 0.45 13.70 -10.79
C TYR A 307 0.43 15.15 -10.29
N PRO A 308 -0.76 15.68 -9.88
CA PRO A 308 -2.09 15.09 -10.06
C PRO A 308 -2.59 15.26 -11.51
N SER A 309 -3.09 14.18 -12.10
CA SER A 309 -3.68 14.25 -13.44
C SER A 309 -4.98 15.07 -13.42
N GLN A 310 -5.32 15.70 -14.54
CA GLN A 310 -6.59 16.44 -14.67
C GLN A 310 -7.81 15.54 -14.41
N ALA A 311 -7.75 14.27 -14.86
CA ALA A 311 -8.80 13.28 -14.62
C ALA A 311 -9.00 13.05 -13.10
N LEU A 312 -7.91 12.96 -12.34
CA LEU A 312 -7.98 12.82 -10.88
C LEU A 312 -8.60 14.08 -10.22
N LEU A 313 -8.20 15.27 -10.65
CA LEU A 313 -8.77 16.53 -10.12
C LEU A 313 -10.28 16.62 -10.36
N VAL A 314 -10.73 16.27 -11.56
CA VAL A 314 -12.16 16.21 -11.90
C VAL A 314 -12.86 15.17 -11.03
N ALA A 315 -12.29 13.99 -10.87
CA ALA A 315 -12.86 12.94 -10.03
C ALA A 315 -13.00 13.37 -8.57
N LEU A 316 -11.98 14.01 -7.99
CA LEU A 316 -12.02 14.55 -6.62
C LEU A 316 -13.06 15.67 -6.48
N GLY A 317 -13.18 16.56 -7.47
CA GLY A 317 -14.26 17.57 -7.52
C GLY A 317 -15.65 16.94 -7.52
N MET A 318 -15.84 15.84 -8.25
CA MET A 318 -17.07 15.07 -8.23
C MET A 318 -17.33 14.38 -6.88
N CYS A 319 -16.28 13.93 -6.18
CA CYS A 319 -16.40 13.39 -4.81
C CYS A 319 -16.95 14.45 -3.83
N VAL A 320 -16.46 15.69 -3.92
CA VAL A 320 -17.00 16.80 -3.13
C VAL A 320 -18.47 17.07 -3.47
N LEU A 321 -18.80 17.09 -4.76
CA LEU A 321 -20.18 17.31 -5.22
C LEU A 321 -21.14 16.25 -4.68
N VAL A 322 -20.80 14.96 -4.76
CA VAL A 322 -21.67 13.90 -4.24
C VAL A 322 -21.77 13.92 -2.71
N ALA A 323 -20.71 14.33 -2.01
CA ALA A 323 -20.76 14.53 -0.56
C ALA A 323 -21.75 15.65 -0.18
N VAL A 324 -21.69 16.79 -0.86
CA VAL A 324 -22.63 17.92 -0.65
C VAL A 324 -24.06 17.49 -0.95
N LEU A 325 -24.31 16.83 -2.09
CA LEU A 325 -25.65 16.36 -2.46
C LEU A 325 -26.19 15.33 -1.46
N THR A 326 -25.34 14.40 -0.97
CA THR A 326 -25.71 13.43 0.05
C THR A 326 -26.05 14.09 1.37
N THR A 327 -25.33 15.16 1.75
CA THR A 327 -25.67 15.97 2.94
C THR A 327 -27.06 16.58 2.82
N PHE A 328 -27.41 17.15 1.66
CA PHE A 328 -28.77 17.63 1.43
C PHE A 328 -29.82 16.50 1.47
N GLU A 329 -29.49 15.30 1.01
CA GLU A 329 -30.38 14.14 1.13
C GLU A 329 -30.58 13.72 2.59
N VAL A 330 -29.53 13.78 3.43
CA VAL A 330 -29.64 13.52 4.88
C VAL A 330 -30.54 14.56 5.53
N LEU A 331 -30.36 15.85 5.24
CA LEU A 331 -31.24 16.91 5.75
C LEU A 331 -32.70 16.74 5.29
N ALA A 332 -32.91 16.23 4.10
CA ALA A 332 -34.23 15.94 3.57
C ALA A 332 -34.93 14.74 4.24
N LEU A 333 -34.27 13.96 5.07
CA LEU A 333 -34.92 12.93 5.91
C LEU A 333 -36.01 13.53 6.79
N TRP A 334 -35.76 14.71 7.36
CA TRP A 334 -36.74 15.37 8.23
C TRP A 334 -38.08 15.65 7.54
N PRO A 335 -38.16 16.39 6.40
CA PRO A 335 -39.45 16.61 5.72
C PRO A 335 -40.03 15.32 5.13
N VAL A 336 -39.20 14.33 4.73
CA VAL A 336 -39.68 13.02 4.25
C VAL A 336 -40.45 12.28 5.35
N TRP A 337 -39.92 12.25 6.57
CA TRP A 337 -40.56 11.53 7.68
C TRP A 337 -41.79 12.27 8.24
N ARG A 338 -41.81 13.60 8.20
CA ARG A 338 -42.98 14.40 8.58
C ARG A 338 -44.06 14.48 7.49
N GLY A 339 -43.71 14.20 6.24
CA GLY A 339 -44.65 14.25 5.12
C GLY A 339 -45.55 13.02 5.07
N GLU A 340 -46.59 13.10 4.23
CA GLU A 340 -47.60 12.05 4.03
C GLU A 340 -47.16 10.89 3.13
N TRP A 341 -45.86 10.61 3.06
CA TRP A 341 -45.38 9.47 2.27
C TRP A 341 -45.78 8.15 2.93
N ARG A 342 -46.07 7.13 2.09
CA ARG A 342 -46.27 5.76 2.58
C ARG A 342 -44.97 5.26 3.24
N ILE A 343 -45.06 4.37 4.21
CA ILE A 343 -43.92 3.86 4.96
C ILE A 343 -42.86 3.20 4.06
N GLY A 344 -43.25 2.42 3.06
CA GLY A 344 -42.32 1.75 2.16
C GLY A 344 -41.40 2.70 1.37
N PRO A 345 -41.88 3.79 0.76
CA PRO A 345 -41.05 4.85 0.19
C PRO A 345 -40.14 5.55 1.21
N LYS A 346 -40.60 5.82 2.45
CA LYS A 346 -39.78 6.41 3.52
C LYS A 346 -38.61 5.51 3.83
N LEU A 347 -38.85 4.23 4.07
CA LEU A 347 -37.79 3.26 4.38
C LEU A 347 -36.77 3.12 3.26
N ARG A 348 -37.21 3.04 2.00
CA ARG A 348 -36.32 2.97 0.83
C ARG A 348 -35.47 4.23 0.68
N TYR A 349 -36.06 5.41 0.91
CA TYR A 349 -35.33 6.66 0.91
C TYR A 349 -34.25 6.66 1.99
N THR A 350 -34.64 6.36 3.24
CA THR A 350 -33.72 6.32 4.39
C THR A 350 -32.56 5.34 4.17
N LEU A 351 -32.86 4.10 3.75
CA LEU A 351 -31.84 3.10 3.48
C LEU A 351 -30.85 3.57 2.39
N GLY A 352 -31.38 4.12 1.29
CA GLY A 352 -30.52 4.65 0.23
C GLY A 352 -29.63 5.79 0.68
N VAL A 353 -30.16 6.72 1.47
CA VAL A 353 -29.39 7.85 2.02
C VAL A 353 -28.32 7.38 3.00
N LEU A 354 -28.64 6.42 3.89
CA LEU A 354 -27.69 5.86 4.84
C LEU A 354 -26.53 5.15 4.13
N LEU A 355 -26.81 4.39 3.07
CA LEU A 355 -25.76 3.73 2.27
C LEU A 355 -24.87 4.75 1.54
N LEU A 356 -25.45 5.81 0.97
CA LEU A 356 -24.67 6.88 0.33
C LEU A 356 -23.84 7.67 1.36
N ALA A 357 -24.39 7.96 2.55
CA ALA A 357 -23.68 8.62 3.63
C ALA A 357 -22.51 7.76 4.14
N LEU A 358 -22.70 6.45 4.27
CA LEU A 358 -21.61 5.51 4.59
C LEU A 358 -20.53 5.55 3.51
N THR A 359 -20.92 5.56 2.23
CA THR A 359 -19.97 5.67 1.10
C THR A 359 -19.16 6.96 1.19
N VAL A 360 -19.82 8.10 1.45
CA VAL A 360 -19.12 9.39 1.67
C VAL A 360 -18.18 9.31 2.87
N GLY A 361 -18.59 8.72 3.99
CA GLY A 361 -17.72 8.53 5.16
C GLY A 361 -16.48 7.71 4.84
N VAL A 362 -16.61 6.64 4.05
CA VAL A 362 -15.47 5.87 3.56
C VAL A 362 -14.60 6.71 2.61
N MET A 363 -15.19 7.45 1.67
CA MET A 363 -14.44 8.35 0.77
C MET A 363 -13.66 9.42 1.55
N CYS A 364 -14.22 9.98 2.62
CA CYS A 364 -13.51 10.88 3.52
C CYS A 364 -12.30 10.19 4.18
N SER A 365 -12.45 8.94 4.63
CA SER A 365 -11.34 8.17 5.20
C SER A 365 -10.20 7.89 4.20
N TRP A 366 -10.49 7.98 2.90
CA TRP A 366 -9.53 7.85 1.80
C TRP A 366 -9.02 9.21 1.27
N ASN A 367 -9.33 10.31 1.95
CA ASN A 367 -9.01 11.68 1.55
C ASN A 367 -9.51 12.08 0.16
N MET A 368 -10.64 11.50 -0.29
CA MET A 368 -11.25 11.82 -1.58
C MET A 368 -12.15 13.05 -1.51
N VAL A 369 -12.54 13.47 -0.29
CA VAL A 369 -13.38 14.64 -0.01
C VAL A 369 -12.57 15.56 0.90
N ALA A 370 -12.44 16.83 0.56
CA ALA A 370 -11.69 17.84 1.31
C ALA A 370 -10.21 17.44 1.55
N CYS A 371 -9.53 16.94 0.49
CA CYS A 371 -8.13 16.58 0.55
C CYS A 371 -7.21 17.78 0.31
N LEU A 372 -6.07 17.80 1.01
CA LEU A 372 -4.94 18.63 0.65
C LEU A 372 -4.20 17.94 -0.50
N LEU A 373 -4.04 18.63 -1.62
CA LEU A 373 -3.13 18.20 -2.66
C LEU A 373 -1.72 18.64 -2.23
N TYR A 374 -0.78 17.72 -2.29
CA TYR A 374 0.63 18.09 -2.13
C TYR A 374 1.04 18.86 -3.36
N THR A 375 1.28 20.17 -3.18
CA THR A 375 1.90 21.02 -4.19
C THR A 375 3.38 21.18 -3.84
N SER A 376 4.25 21.25 -4.84
CA SER A 376 5.69 21.45 -4.65
C SER A 376 6.02 22.70 -3.83
N ASP A 377 5.12 23.63 -3.76
CA ASP A 377 5.26 24.89 -3.04
C ASP A 377 5.15 24.75 -1.51
N ALA A 378 4.60 23.64 -1.01
CA ALA A 378 4.54 23.33 0.43
C ALA A 378 5.86 22.76 0.98
N ALA A 379 6.87 22.55 0.14
CA ALA A 379 8.19 22.07 0.56
C ALA A 379 9.18 23.21 0.80
N ASP A 380 8.81 24.45 0.47
CA ASP A 380 9.65 25.65 0.60
C ASP A 380 9.26 26.52 1.81
N GLU A 381 8.26 26.12 2.60
CA GLU A 381 7.94 26.67 3.93
C GLU A 381 8.42 25.70 5.04
#